data_b0096b64e69f555b9d8ee966f8a431e1
#
_entry.id   b0096b64e69f555b9d8ee966f8a431e1
#
_cell.length_a   1.000
_cell.length_b   1.000
_cell.length_c   1.000
_cell.angle_alpha   90.00
_cell.angle_beta   90.00
_cell.angle_gamma   90.00
#
_symmetry.space_group_name_H-M   'P 1'
#
loop_
_entity.id
_entity.type
_entity.pdbx_description
1 polymer ?
#
loop_
_entity_poly.entity_id
_entity_poly.type
_entity_poly.pdbx_seq_one_letter_code
_entity_poly.pdbx_strand_id
1 'polypeptide(L)'
;MHLNTSPLQELDLSFYGIDNKVYVKRDDLIHHIISGNKWRKLKYNLLHFNTLNKKGIITMGGAYSNHILALSYLCQAYSIPCVLMVRGEKAHPLNDILSKCVSYNASIKYLSRDHYRDNSWIKNFISSNYNDYFFIPEGGANYYGI
;
A
#
# COMPACT_ATOMS: atom_id res chain seq x y z
N MET A 1 14.26 9.31 -0.25
CA MET A 1 14.07 7.88 -0.65
C MET A 1 14.68 7.67 -2.02
N HIS A 2 15.54 6.65 -2.20
CA HIS A 2 16.14 6.30 -3.48
C HIS A 2 15.31 5.21 -4.15
N LEU A 3 14.97 5.42 -5.43
CA LEU A 3 14.28 4.44 -6.28
C LEU A 3 15.21 4.04 -7.42
N ASN A 4 15.28 2.75 -7.68
CA ASN A 4 16.02 2.23 -8.82
C ASN A 4 15.23 2.42 -10.12
N THR A 5 15.93 2.33 -11.23
CA THR A 5 15.28 2.23 -12.55
C THR A 5 14.52 0.90 -12.66
N SER A 6 13.47 0.90 -13.47
CA SER A 6 12.72 -0.31 -13.81
C SER A 6 13.09 -0.69 -15.26
N PRO A 7 14.06 -1.60 -15.47
CA PRO A 7 14.50 -1.97 -16.81
C PRO A 7 13.48 -2.84 -17.52
N LEU A 8 13.55 -2.85 -18.84
CA LEU A 8 12.93 -3.88 -19.68
C LEU A 8 13.89 -5.06 -19.78
N GLN A 9 13.41 -6.26 -19.53
CA GLN A 9 14.13 -7.52 -19.65
C GLN A 9 13.45 -8.38 -20.72
N GLU A 10 14.18 -8.80 -21.72
CA GLU A 10 13.69 -9.79 -22.69
C GLU A 10 13.60 -11.16 -22.00
N LEU A 11 12.50 -11.86 -22.23
CA LEU A 11 12.29 -13.21 -21.73
C LEU A 11 12.67 -14.21 -22.81
N ASP A 12 13.50 -15.20 -22.47
CA ASP A 12 13.71 -16.37 -23.32
C ASP A 12 12.54 -17.34 -23.13
N LEU A 13 11.69 -17.42 -24.12
CA LEU A 13 10.53 -18.30 -24.16
C LEU A 13 10.69 -19.44 -25.17
N SER A 14 11.89 -19.67 -25.69
CA SER A 14 12.21 -20.73 -26.68
C SER A 14 11.82 -22.12 -26.17
N PHE A 15 11.98 -22.38 -24.86
CA PHE A 15 11.54 -23.63 -24.22
C PHE A 15 10.04 -23.90 -24.39
N TYR A 16 9.21 -22.85 -24.52
CA TYR A 16 7.76 -22.96 -24.73
C TYR A 16 7.35 -22.89 -26.20
N GLY A 17 8.33 -22.90 -27.14
CA GLY A 17 8.06 -22.77 -28.55
C GLY A 17 7.49 -21.41 -28.97
N ILE A 18 7.80 -20.36 -28.23
CA ILE A 18 7.36 -18.99 -28.52
C ILE A 18 8.53 -18.23 -29.16
N ASP A 19 8.41 -17.91 -30.44
CA ASP A 19 9.43 -17.17 -31.19
C ASP A 19 9.27 -15.63 -31.08
N ASN A 20 8.14 -15.16 -30.56
CA ASN A 20 7.90 -13.74 -30.40
C ASN A 20 8.76 -13.15 -29.29
N LYS A 21 9.31 -11.96 -29.49
CA LYS A 21 10.01 -11.21 -28.45
C LYS A 21 9.02 -10.72 -27.40
N VAL A 22 9.20 -11.17 -26.17
CA VAL A 22 8.40 -10.76 -25.01
C VAL A 22 9.31 -10.07 -24.02
N TYR A 23 8.85 -8.92 -23.52
CA TYR A 23 9.59 -8.14 -22.54
C TYR A 23 8.80 -8.02 -21.25
N VAL A 24 9.49 -8.11 -20.11
CA VAL A 24 8.94 -7.80 -18.78
C VAL A 24 9.50 -6.48 -18.28
N LYS A 25 8.62 -5.61 -17.82
CA LYS A 25 8.98 -4.40 -17.10
C LYS A 25 9.26 -4.77 -15.65
N ARG A 26 10.53 -4.68 -15.22
CA ARG A 26 11.00 -5.14 -13.91
C ARG A 26 10.69 -4.12 -12.80
N ASP A 27 9.40 -3.84 -12.58
CA ASP A 27 8.94 -2.95 -11.51
C ASP A 27 9.22 -3.52 -10.10
N ASP A 28 9.47 -4.82 -10.01
CA ASP A 28 9.94 -5.50 -8.80
C ASP A 28 11.32 -5.00 -8.33
N LEU A 29 12.13 -4.47 -9.23
CA LEU A 29 13.46 -3.93 -8.92
C LEU A 29 13.46 -2.46 -8.49
N ILE A 30 12.33 -1.77 -8.55
CA ILE A 30 12.23 -0.33 -8.19
C ILE A 30 12.69 -0.11 -6.74
N HIS A 31 12.24 -0.95 -5.82
CA HIS A 31 12.60 -0.85 -4.40
C HIS A 31 12.25 -2.16 -3.68
N HIS A 32 13.03 -2.55 -2.70
CA HIS A 32 12.87 -3.84 -2.00
C HIS A 32 11.60 -3.94 -1.13
N ILE A 33 10.99 -2.81 -0.72
CA ILE A 33 9.73 -2.77 0.04
C ILE A 33 8.57 -2.31 -0.83
N ILE A 34 8.78 -1.25 -1.63
CA ILE A 34 7.74 -0.65 -2.47
C ILE A 34 7.90 -1.19 -3.90
N SER A 35 7.84 -2.51 -4.04
CA SER A 35 8.09 -3.18 -5.31
C SER A 35 6.84 -3.33 -6.17
N GLY A 36 7.06 -3.60 -7.44
CA GLY A 36 6.01 -3.90 -8.42
C GLY A 36 5.01 -2.75 -8.55
N ASN A 37 3.74 -3.10 -8.66
CA ASN A 37 2.65 -2.14 -8.86
C ASN A 37 2.39 -1.22 -7.66
N LYS A 38 3.01 -1.46 -6.49
CA LYS A 38 2.73 -0.65 -5.29
C LYS A 38 3.27 0.77 -5.42
N TRP A 39 4.48 0.93 -5.97
CA TRP A 39 4.99 2.26 -6.28
C TRP A 39 4.08 3.01 -7.26
N ARG A 40 3.66 2.36 -8.35
CA ARG A 40 2.79 2.95 -9.37
C ARG A 40 1.49 3.48 -8.76
N LYS A 41 0.85 2.66 -7.91
CA LYS A 41 -0.40 2.98 -7.25
C LYS A 41 -0.26 4.04 -6.15
N LEU A 42 0.84 4.06 -5.42
CA LEU A 42 1.03 4.96 -4.29
C LEU A 42 1.62 6.31 -4.68
N LYS A 43 2.42 6.39 -5.74
CA LYS A 43 3.08 7.63 -6.19
C LYS A 43 2.12 8.79 -6.34
N TYR A 44 1.07 8.63 -7.12
CA TYR A 44 0.12 9.71 -7.39
C TYR A 44 -0.83 9.97 -6.22
N ASN A 45 -1.12 8.96 -5.39
CA ASN A 45 -1.81 9.15 -4.12
C ASN A 45 -1.02 10.08 -3.18
N LEU A 46 0.30 9.90 -3.09
CA LEU A 46 1.17 10.79 -2.29
C LEU A 46 1.27 12.19 -2.88
N LEU A 47 1.40 12.30 -4.21
CA LEU A 47 1.40 13.61 -4.86
C LEU A 47 0.11 14.37 -4.59
N HIS A 48 -1.04 13.69 -4.68
CA HIS A 48 -2.33 14.29 -4.34
C HIS A 48 -2.43 14.64 -2.86
N PHE A 49 -2.00 13.76 -1.95
CA PHE A 49 -1.98 14.03 -0.51
C PHE A 49 -1.26 15.36 -0.20
N ASN A 50 -0.13 15.63 -0.86
CA ASN A 50 0.64 16.86 -0.67
C ASN A 50 -0.11 18.13 -1.10
N THR A 51 -1.18 18.02 -1.88
CA THR A 51 -2.05 19.15 -2.25
C THR A 51 -3.20 19.37 -1.26
N LEU A 52 -3.38 18.44 -0.31
CA LEU A 52 -4.47 18.45 0.66
C LEU A 52 -4.00 18.99 2.00
N ASN A 53 -4.87 19.71 2.69
CA ASN A 53 -4.65 20.10 4.08
C ASN A 53 -5.06 18.93 5.02
N LYS A 54 -4.34 17.80 4.92
CA LYS A 54 -4.57 16.60 5.73
C LYS A 54 -3.33 16.28 6.55
N LYS A 55 -3.51 15.82 7.79
CA LYS A 55 -2.38 15.56 8.69
C LYS A 55 -1.73 14.19 8.51
N GLY A 56 -2.43 13.25 7.89
CA GLY A 56 -1.95 11.88 7.75
C GLY A 56 -2.70 11.08 6.69
N ILE A 57 -2.31 9.84 6.54
CA ILE A 57 -2.92 8.90 5.60
C ILE A 57 -3.50 7.72 6.38
N ILE A 58 -4.72 7.33 6.01
CA ILE A 58 -5.37 6.12 6.50
C ILE A 58 -5.64 5.18 5.34
N THR A 59 -5.37 3.90 5.51
CA THR A 59 -5.64 2.88 4.50
C THR A 59 -6.17 1.60 5.12
N MET A 60 -6.53 0.63 4.28
CA MET A 60 -7.02 -0.67 4.71
C MET A 60 -6.33 -1.82 3.96
N GLY A 61 -6.26 -2.99 4.60
CA GLY A 61 -5.66 -4.19 4.01
C GLY A 61 -5.73 -5.40 4.94
N GLY A 62 -5.43 -6.57 4.40
CA GLY A 62 -5.25 -7.78 5.21
C GLY A 62 -3.91 -7.77 5.96
N ALA A 63 -3.77 -8.64 6.96
CA ALA A 63 -2.57 -8.72 7.81
C ALA A 63 -1.26 -9.08 7.04
N TYR A 64 -1.37 -9.68 5.86
CA TYR A 64 -0.24 -10.03 4.98
C TYR A 64 -0.16 -9.15 3.72
N SER A 65 -0.80 -7.99 3.73
CA SER A 65 -0.90 -7.12 2.56
C SER A 65 0.41 -6.35 2.30
N ASN A 66 0.98 -6.53 1.11
CA ASN A 66 2.11 -5.73 0.64
C ASN A 66 1.76 -4.25 0.44
N HIS A 67 0.45 -3.91 0.32
CA HIS A 67 0.01 -2.53 0.19
C HIS A 67 0.22 -1.77 1.50
N ILE A 68 -0.24 -2.32 2.64
CA ILE A 68 -0.06 -1.66 3.94
C ILE A 68 1.42 -1.54 4.31
N LEU A 69 2.23 -2.55 3.97
CA LEU A 69 3.68 -2.49 4.19
C LEU A 69 4.33 -1.37 3.39
N ALA A 70 4.04 -1.31 2.08
CA ALA A 70 4.59 -0.30 1.19
C ALA A 70 4.17 1.12 1.62
N LEU A 71 2.89 1.31 1.98
CA LEU A 71 2.41 2.61 2.44
C LEU A 71 3.02 3.01 3.77
N SER A 72 3.13 2.10 4.76
CA SER A 72 3.76 2.40 6.05
C SER A 72 5.20 2.87 5.89
N TYR A 73 5.97 2.19 5.05
CA TYR A 73 7.34 2.58 4.74
C TYR A 73 7.40 3.98 4.09
N LEU A 74 6.54 4.25 3.10
CA LEU A 74 6.45 5.56 2.46
C LEU A 74 6.08 6.66 3.45
N CYS A 75 5.08 6.43 4.29
CA CYS A 75 4.67 7.38 5.31
C CYS A 75 5.80 7.69 6.29
N GLN A 76 6.56 6.68 6.73
CA GLN A 76 7.75 6.90 7.56
C GLN A 76 8.80 7.74 6.83
N ALA A 77 9.11 7.38 5.57
CA ALA A 77 10.13 8.08 4.77
C ALA A 77 9.82 9.57 4.52
N TYR A 78 8.54 9.94 4.55
CA TYR A 78 8.07 11.32 4.36
C TYR A 78 7.53 11.96 5.65
N SER A 79 7.71 11.31 6.81
CA SER A 79 7.22 11.78 8.11
C SER A 79 5.71 12.06 8.15
N ILE A 80 4.94 11.23 7.45
CA ILE A 80 3.46 11.32 7.38
C ILE A 80 2.85 10.36 8.42
N PRO A 81 1.98 10.80 9.33
CA PRO A 81 1.22 9.92 10.20
C PRO A 81 0.41 8.89 9.41
N CYS A 82 0.53 7.60 9.78
CA CYS A 82 -0.07 6.49 9.06
C CYS A 82 -0.98 5.66 9.97
N VAL A 83 -2.21 5.41 9.52
CA VAL A 83 -3.17 4.52 10.18
C VAL A 83 -3.54 3.38 9.24
N LEU A 84 -3.47 2.16 9.75
CA LEU A 84 -3.80 0.93 9.02
C LEU A 84 -5.05 0.30 9.61
N MET A 85 -6.11 0.21 8.84
CA MET A 85 -7.29 -0.59 9.16
C MET A 85 -7.05 -2.02 8.67
N VAL A 86 -6.76 -2.93 9.60
CA VAL A 86 -6.38 -4.31 9.31
C VAL A 86 -7.57 -5.23 9.53
N ARG A 87 -7.90 -6.04 8.50
CA ARG A 87 -8.96 -7.03 8.57
C ARG A 87 -8.63 -8.16 9.53
N GLY A 88 -9.50 -8.43 10.48
CA GLY A 88 -9.43 -9.52 11.44
C GLY A 88 -9.11 -9.05 12.85
N GLU A 89 -8.77 -9.99 13.71
CA GLU A 89 -8.48 -9.76 15.12
C GLU A 89 -6.99 -9.55 15.36
N LYS A 90 -6.68 -8.91 16.48
CA LYS A 90 -5.31 -8.73 16.93
C LYS A 90 -4.70 -10.10 17.29
N ALA A 91 -3.65 -10.49 16.58
CA ALA A 91 -2.87 -11.68 16.88
C ALA A 91 -1.57 -11.33 17.62
N HIS A 92 -1.14 -12.23 18.51
CA HIS A 92 0.15 -12.17 19.17
C HIS A 92 0.87 -13.50 19.03
N PRO A 93 2.16 -13.50 18.62
CA PRO A 93 2.92 -12.35 18.13
C PRO A 93 2.36 -11.80 16.81
N LEU A 94 2.71 -10.55 16.48
CA LEU A 94 2.42 -9.98 15.17
C LEU A 94 3.21 -10.78 14.11
N ASN A 95 2.62 -10.93 12.92
CA ASN A 95 3.36 -11.46 11.78
C ASN A 95 4.41 -10.43 11.29
N ASP A 96 5.33 -10.87 10.43
CA ASP A 96 6.45 -10.06 9.94
C ASP A 96 6.01 -8.77 9.25
N ILE A 97 4.90 -8.80 8.49
CA ILE A 97 4.39 -7.63 7.79
C ILE A 97 3.90 -6.58 8.78
N LEU A 98 3.05 -6.97 9.72
CA LEU A 98 2.52 -6.05 10.73
C LEU A 98 3.61 -5.54 11.68
N SER A 99 4.58 -6.39 12.05
CA SER A 99 5.74 -6.00 12.84
C SER A 99 6.56 -4.92 12.13
N LYS A 100 6.80 -5.07 10.83
CA LYS A 100 7.47 -4.05 10.02
C LYS A 100 6.63 -2.77 9.91
N CYS A 101 5.30 -2.88 9.72
CA CYS A 101 4.44 -1.69 9.69
C CYS A 101 4.54 -0.88 11.00
N VAL A 102 4.55 -1.56 12.15
CA VAL A 102 4.72 -0.92 13.46
C VAL A 102 6.12 -0.29 13.59
N SER A 103 7.17 -0.96 13.13
CA SER A 103 8.54 -0.38 13.12
C SER A 103 8.66 0.85 12.21
N TYR A 104 7.74 1.01 11.26
CA TYR A 104 7.59 2.22 10.43
C TYR A 104 6.62 3.25 11.03
N ASN A 105 6.36 3.17 12.34
CA ASN A 105 5.49 4.08 13.08
C ASN A 105 4.02 4.10 12.62
N ALA A 106 3.55 3.07 11.92
CA ALA A 106 2.14 2.97 11.56
C ALA A 106 1.30 2.50 12.76
N SER A 107 0.15 3.15 12.96
CA SER A 107 -0.85 2.75 13.95
C SER A 107 -1.81 1.73 13.36
N ILE A 108 -2.05 0.61 14.05
CA ILE A 108 -2.95 -0.44 13.58
C ILE A 108 -4.30 -0.37 14.30
N LYS A 109 -5.39 -0.41 13.51
CA LYS A 109 -6.77 -0.58 13.94
C LYS A 109 -7.32 -1.86 13.33
N TYR A 110 -7.66 -2.83 14.19
CA TYR A 110 -8.26 -4.09 13.73
C TYR A 110 -9.76 -3.90 13.49
N LEU A 111 -10.25 -4.39 12.37
CA LEU A 111 -11.66 -4.38 12.00
C LEU A 111 -12.17 -5.81 11.86
N SER A 112 -13.37 -6.07 12.39
CA SER A 112 -14.05 -7.33 12.12
C SER A 112 -14.22 -7.53 10.60
N ARG A 113 -14.43 -8.77 10.16
CA ARG A 113 -14.62 -9.07 8.74
C ARG A 113 -15.86 -8.39 8.16
N ASP A 114 -16.89 -8.21 9.00
CA ASP A 114 -18.14 -7.56 8.60
C ASP A 114 -17.94 -6.05 8.43
N HIS A 115 -17.36 -5.38 9.40
CA HIS A 115 -17.02 -3.95 9.30
C HIS A 115 -16.07 -3.67 8.13
N TYR A 116 -15.10 -4.57 7.88
CA TYR A 116 -14.15 -4.41 6.78
C TYR A 116 -14.80 -4.46 5.39
N ARG A 117 -15.92 -5.16 5.24
CA ARG A 117 -16.69 -5.29 3.99
C ARG A 117 -17.75 -4.23 3.81
N ASP A 118 -18.13 -3.55 4.89
CA ASP A 118 -19.18 -2.53 4.87
C ASP A 118 -18.58 -1.16 4.52
N ASN A 119 -18.71 -0.77 3.26
CA ASN A 119 -18.23 0.52 2.78
C ASN A 119 -18.88 1.71 3.48
N SER A 120 -20.14 1.59 3.90
CA SER A 120 -20.85 2.65 4.62
C SER A 120 -20.28 2.81 6.02
N TRP A 121 -20.06 1.70 6.69
CA TRP A 121 -19.41 1.69 8.00
C TRP A 121 -18.00 2.30 7.93
N ILE A 122 -17.18 1.89 6.95
CA ILE A 122 -15.81 2.43 6.75
C ILE A 122 -15.84 3.95 6.55
N LYS A 123 -16.73 4.47 5.70
CA LYS A 123 -16.87 5.91 5.48
C LYS A 123 -17.24 6.65 6.77
N ASN A 124 -18.21 6.14 7.51
CA ASN A 124 -18.65 6.73 8.78
C ASN A 124 -17.54 6.68 9.83
N PHE A 125 -16.83 5.55 9.94
CA PHE A 125 -15.71 5.40 10.86
C PHE A 125 -14.58 6.41 10.56
N ILE A 126 -14.20 6.57 9.30
CA ILE A 126 -13.17 7.53 8.90
C ILE A 126 -13.63 8.96 9.15
N SER A 127 -14.84 9.34 8.75
CA SER A 127 -15.35 10.69 8.95
C SER A 127 -15.48 11.09 10.42
N SER A 128 -15.81 10.13 11.31
CA SER A 128 -15.95 10.39 12.74
C SER A 128 -14.63 10.41 13.51
N ASN A 129 -13.63 9.63 13.08
CA ASN A 129 -12.40 9.45 13.86
C ASN A 129 -11.14 9.98 13.17
N TYR A 130 -11.17 10.12 11.82
CA TYR A 130 -10.02 10.43 10.97
C TYR A 130 -10.38 11.39 9.84
N ASN A 131 -11.26 12.37 10.10
CA ASN A 131 -11.73 13.34 9.09
C ASN A 131 -10.59 14.19 8.51
N ASP A 132 -9.49 14.33 9.23
CA ASP A 132 -8.27 15.04 8.86
C ASP A 132 -7.19 14.12 8.25
N TYR A 133 -7.54 12.84 7.95
CA TYR A 133 -6.68 11.92 7.21
C TYR A 133 -7.17 11.75 5.77
N PHE A 134 -6.22 11.53 4.87
CA PHE A 134 -6.51 11.15 3.49
C PHE A 134 -6.68 9.62 3.42
N PHE A 135 -7.83 9.18 2.92
CA PHE A 135 -8.11 7.75 2.78
C PHE A 135 -7.62 7.24 1.44
N ILE A 136 -6.76 6.22 1.50
CA ILE A 136 -6.34 5.42 0.34
C ILE A 136 -7.00 4.04 0.49
N PRO A 137 -7.86 3.60 -0.45
CA PRO A 137 -8.54 2.33 -0.35
C PRO A 137 -7.58 1.14 -0.49
N GLU A 138 -8.10 -0.08 -0.24
CA GLU A 138 -7.33 -1.32 -0.31
C GLU A 138 -6.57 -1.45 -1.63
N GLY A 139 -5.28 -1.78 -1.53
CA GLY A 139 -4.42 -1.92 -2.69
C GLY A 139 -4.10 -0.60 -3.43
N GLY A 140 -4.55 0.55 -2.96
CA GLY A 140 -4.43 1.84 -3.64
C GLY A 140 -5.33 1.97 -4.87
N ALA A 141 -6.47 1.24 -4.88
CA ALA A 141 -7.38 1.18 -6.02
C ALA A 141 -8.35 2.35 -6.04
N ASN A 142 -7.86 3.52 -6.43
CA ASN A 142 -8.65 4.74 -6.64
C ASN A 142 -8.18 5.47 -7.91
N TYR A 143 -8.79 6.61 -8.21
CA TYR A 143 -8.45 7.42 -9.38
C TYR A 143 -6.95 7.74 -9.50
N TYR A 144 -6.25 7.93 -8.40
CA TYR A 144 -4.81 8.25 -8.38
C TYR A 144 -3.91 7.00 -8.48
N GLY A 145 -4.45 5.82 -8.22
CA GLY A 145 -3.72 4.55 -8.19
C GLY A 145 -3.98 3.63 -9.39
N ILE A 146 -4.52 4.17 -10.48
CA ILE A 146 -4.77 3.41 -11.73
C ILE A 146 -3.49 3.31 -12.54
#